data_1a7353cb0e94074d88bcd63e94041bcf
#
_entry.id   1a7353cb0e94074d88bcd63e94041bcf
#
_cell.length_a   1.000
_cell.length_b   1.000
_cell.length_c   1.000
_cell.angle_alpha   90.00
_cell.angle_beta   90.00
_cell.angle_gamma   90.00
#
_symmetry.space_group_name_H-M   'P 1'
#
loop_
_entity.id
_entity.type
_entity.pdbx_description
1 polymer ?
#
loop_
_entity_poly.entity_id
_entity_poly.type
_entity_poly.pdbx_seq_one_letter_code
_entity_poly.pdbx_strand_id
1 'polypeptide(L)'
;LSRRVVMYHLKELSFREFLQFEDFRLKLPKFQLDDLLKNHKKIARDLKQQLTTPIKYFDAYLKHGAYPYYLENRQSYASKLNQTINLILEVDLNAVENMPYEDSRKVKKLLIAIAQSAPFIPNITRLSERLGMSRVFLINAIKLLNRADLVMELYKPTKGVGALTKPEKLFLNNPNLVHVLGNQNAEIGTLRETFFANQMKHLHDIHLAE
;
A
#
# COMPACT_ATOMS: atom_id res chain seq x y z
N LEU A 1 26.64 1.79 5.70
CA LEU A 1 26.96 1.12 4.46
C LEU A 1 27.68 2.08 3.52
N SER A 2 28.85 1.65 3.04
CA SER A 2 29.84 2.48 2.42
C SER A 2 29.36 3.06 1.06
N ARG A 3 30.01 4.13 0.60
CA ARG A 3 29.85 4.84 -0.68
C ARG A 3 29.95 3.95 -1.97
N ARG A 4 29.97 2.61 -1.81
CA ARG A 4 30.17 1.63 -2.90
C ARG A 4 28.95 0.81 -3.25
N VAL A 5 27.76 1.10 -2.65
CA VAL A 5 26.54 0.35 -2.90
C VAL A 5 25.53 1.23 -3.61
N VAL A 6 25.04 0.77 -4.75
CA VAL A 6 23.87 1.36 -5.41
C VAL A 6 22.63 0.65 -4.86
N MET A 7 21.76 1.40 -4.21
CA MET A 7 20.51 0.86 -3.67
C MET A 7 19.41 0.95 -4.72
N TYR A 8 18.77 -0.17 -5.00
CA TYR A 8 17.58 -0.24 -5.83
C TYR A 8 16.38 -0.54 -4.92
N HIS A 9 15.31 0.21 -5.11
CA HIS A 9 14.05 -0.03 -4.41
C HIS A 9 13.14 -0.89 -5.28
N LEU A 10 12.98 -2.16 -4.90
CA LEU A 10 12.06 -3.07 -5.58
C LEU A 10 10.68 -2.92 -4.93
N LYS A 11 9.75 -2.37 -5.70
CA LYS A 11 8.36 -2.19 -5.28
C LYS A 11 7.56 -3.48 -5.47
N GLU A 12 6.38 -3.53 -4.86
CA GLU A 12 5.39 -4.57 -5.11
C GLU A 12 4.95 -4.59 -6.58
N LEU A 13 4.43 -5.72 -7.03
CA LEU A 13 3.95 -5.87 -8.41
C LEU A 13 2.79 -4.91 -8.70
N SER A 14 2.87 -4.23 -9.82
CA SER A 14 1.72 -3.53 -10.40
C SER A 14 0.69 -4.54 -10.91
N PHE A 15 -0.54 -4.12 -11.12
CA PHE A 15 -1.57 -4.98 -11.72
C PHE A 15 -1.17 -5.47 -13.11
N ARG A 16 -0.45 -4.65 -13.87
CA ARG A 16 0.09 -5.04 -15.18
C ARG A 16 1.10 -6.19 -15.06
N GLU A 17 2.04 -6.09 -14.14
CA GLU A 17 3.03 -7.15 -13.90
C GLU A 17 2.37 -8.43 -13.41
N PHE A 18 1.42 -8.32 -12.49
CA PHE A 18 0.63 -9.46 -12.05
C PHE A 18 -0.06 -10.17 -13.22
N LEU A 19 -0.70 -9.43 -14.14
CA LEU A 19 -1.31 -10.01 -15.33
C LEU A 19 -0.30 -10.73 -16.22
N GLN A 20 0.93 -10.22 -16.34
CA GLN A 20 2.00 -10.86 -17.10
C GLN A 20 2.52 -12.13 -16.40
N PHE A 21 2.49 -12.20 -15.08
CA PHE A 21 2.78 -13.43 -14.33
C PHE A 21 1.66 -14.46 -14.45
N GLU A 22 0.39 -14.04 -14.53
CA GLU A 22 -0.74 -14.95 -14.74
C GLU A 22 -0.77 -15.53 -16.16
N ASP A 23 -0.45 -14.72 -17.17
CA ASP A 23 -0.25 -15.17 -18.55
C ASP A 23 0.86 -14.35 -19.21
N PHE A 24 2.04 -14.94 -19.34
CA PHE A 24 3.22 -14.31 -19.94
C PHE A 24 3.05 -13.95 -21.43
N ARG A 25 2.02 -14.48 -22.11
CA ARG A 25 1.71 -14.17 -23.50
C ARG A 25 0.94 -12.85 -23.65
N LEU A 26 0.40 -12.29 -22.56
CA LEU A 26 -0.30 -11.03 -22.56
C LEU A 26 0.64 -9.87 -22.92
N LYS A 27 0.41 -9.26 -24.06
CA LYS A 27 1.09 -8.06 -24.53
C LYS A 27 0.17 -6.86 -24.34
N LEU A 28 0.13 -6.34 -23.12
CA LEU A 28 -0.70 -5.18 -22.80
C LEU A 28 -0.06 -3.90 -23.34
N PRO A 29 -0.75 -3.14 -24.22
CA PRO A 29 -0.23 -1.89 -24.75
C PRO A 29 -0.09 -0.83 -23.65
N LYS A 30 0.80 0.14 -23.87
CA LYS A 30 0.90 1.35 -23.03
C LYS A 30 0.15 2.48 -23.73
N PHE A 31 -0.58 3.26 -22.96
CA PHE A 31 -1.35 4.41 -23.45
C PHE A 31 -0.88 5.68 -22.78
N GLN A 32 -0.89 6.79 -23.51
CA GLN A 32 -0.74 8.12 -22.91
C GLN A 32 -2.08 8.54 -22.28
N LEU A 33 -2.02 9.44 -21.30
CA LEU A 33 -3.24 9.92 -20.62
C LEU A 33 -4.25 10.53 -21.60
N ASP A 34 -3.79 11.31 -22.57
CA ASP A 34 -4.66 11.92 -23.59
C ASP A 34 -5.37 10.88 -24.43
N ASP A 35 -4.70 9.78 -24.78
CA ASP A 35 -5.34 8.67 -25.52
C ASP A 35 -6.41 7.99 -24.67
N LEU A 36 -6.14 7.77 -23.39
CA LEU A 36 -7.12 7.22 -22.44
C LEU A 36 -8.35 8.12 -22.34
N LEU A 37 -8.16 9.42 -22.17
CA LEU A 37 -9.27 10.37 -22.05
C LEU A 37 -10.14 10.44 -23.31
N LYS A 38 -9.52 10.43 -24.50
CA LYS A 38 -10.22 10.53 -25.77
C LYS A 38 -10.82 9.21 -26.26
N ASN A 39 -10.13 8.09 -26.04
CA ASN A 39 -10.39 6.80 -26.68
C ASN A 39 -10.72 5.66 -25.70
N HIS A 40 -11.04 5.96 -24.43
CA HIS A 40 -11.22 4.95 -23.37
C HIS A 40 -12.18 3.82 -23.72
N LYS A 41 -13.29 4.12 -24.44
CA LYS A 41 -14.28 3.09 -24.84
C LYS A 41 -13.71 2.08 -25.84
N LYS A 42 -12.91 2.56 -26.81
CA LYS A 42 -12.24 1.70 -27.79
C LYS A 42 -11.16 0.87 -27.10
N ILE A 43 -10.30 1.53 -26.30
CA ILE A 43 -9.23 0.88 -25.54
C ILE A 43 -9.79 -0.22 -24.62
N ALA A 44 -10.88 0.07 -23.90
CA ALA A 44 -11.51 -0.91 -23.02
C ALA A 44 -12.07 -2.12 -23.80
N ARG A 45 -12.63 -1.90 -25.00
CA ARG A 45 -13.11 -2.99 -25.87
C ARG A 45 -11.95 -3.87 -26.33
N ASP A 46 -10.87 -3.26 -26.80
CA ASP A 46 -9.71 -3.96 -27.34
C ASP A 46 -9.00 -4.77 -26.22
N LEU A 47 -8.87 -4.20 -25.02
CA LEU A 47 -8.34 -4.90 -23.86
C LEU A 47 -9.23 -6.06 -23.41
N LYS A 48 -10.57 -5.91 -23.49
CA LYS A 48 -11.51 -6.98 -23.14
C LYS A 48 -11.40 -8.19 -24.07
N GLN A 49 -11.00 -8.00 -25.33
CA GLN A 49 -10.74 -9.11 -26.26
C GLN A 49 -9.51 -9.92 -25.85
N GLN A 50 -8.50 -9.27 -25.25
CA GLN A 50 -7.27 -9.94 -24.76
C GLN A 50 -7.48 -10.53 -23.37
N LEU A 51 -8.24 -9.85 -22.51
CA LEU A 51 -8.52 -10.25 -21.14
C LEU A 51 -9.98 -10.72 -21.04
N THR A 52 -10.20 -12.01 -21.15
CA THR A 52 -11.56 -12.59 -21.14
C THR A 52 -12.30 -12.36 -19.82
N THR A 53 -11.57 -12.30 -18.70
CA THR A 53 -12.15 -12.13 -17.35
C THR A 53 -11.40 -11.07 -16.52
N PRO A 54 -11.38 -9.79 -16.95
CA PRO A 54 -10.59 -8.74 -16.28
C PRO A 54 -10.96 -8.55 -14.81
N ILE A 55 -12.24 -8.66 -14.47
CA ILE A 55 -12.73 -8.51 -13.08
C ILE A 55 -12.19 -9.64 -12.20
N LYS A 56 -12.17 -10.89 -12.69
CA LYS A 56 -11.61 -12.01 -11.95
C LYS A 56 -10.12 -11.83 -11.65
N TYR A 57 -9.35 -11.33 -12.61
CA TYR A 57 -7.94 -10.99 -12.40
C TYR A 57 -7.77 -9.85 -11.40
N PHE A 58 -8.63 -8.84 -11.51
CA PHE A 58 -8.59 -7.71 -10.58
C PHE A 58 -8.90 -8.14 -9.14
N ASP A 59 -9.94 -8.94 -8.94
CA ASP A 59 -10.29 -9.49 -7.62
C ASP A 59 -9.17 -10.38 -7.05
N ALA A 60 -8.50 -11.16 -7.90
CA ALA A 60 -7.35 -11.96 -7.50
C ALA A 60 -6.18 -11.07 -7.09
N TYR A 61 -5.87 -10.02 -7.86
CA TYR A 61 -4.83 -9.05 -7.53
C TYR A 61 -5.08 -8.37 -6.19
N LEU A 62 -6.31 -7.90 -5.94
CA LEU A 62 -6.66 -7.25 -4.67
C LEU A 62 -6.40 -8.16 -3.46
N LYS A 63 -6.49 -9.46 -3.62
CA LYS A 63 -6.31 -10.44 -2.54
C LYS A 63 -4.87 -10.89 -2.35
N HIS A 64 -4.13 -11.14 -3.45
CA HIS A 64 -2.81 -11.75 -3.38
C HIS A 64 -1.83 -11.34 -4.48
N GLY A 65 -2.13 -10.34 -5.31
CA GLY A 65 -1.32 -10.03 -6.49
C GLY A 65 -0.16 -9.08 -6.26
N ALA A 66 0.01 -8.50 -5.08
CA ALA A 66 1.05 -7.49 -4.84
C ALA A 66 2.46 -8.08 -4.70
N TYR A 67 2.60 -9.31 -4.20
CA TYR A 67 3.92 -9.91 -3.96
C TYR A 67 4.07 -11.24 -4.72
N PRO A 68 5.20 -11.46 -5.44
CA PRO A 68 5.35 -12.59 -6.36
C PRO A 68 5.32 -13.96 -5.68
N TYR A 69 5.56 -14.07 -4.39
CA TYR A 69 5.50 -15.36 -3.68
C TYR A 69 4.09 -15.99 -3.62
N TYR A 70 3.04 -15.30 -4.12
CA TYR A 70 1.73 -15.92 -4.33
C TYR A 70 1.79 -17.06 -5.37
N LEU A 71 2.78 -17.03 -6.27
CA LEU A 71 3.02 -18.06 -7.26
C LEU A 71 3.44 -19.40 -6.62
N GLU A 72 4.08 -19.36 -5.46
CA GLU A 72 4.48 -20.57 -4.74
C GLU A 72 3.26 -21.31 -4.19
N ASN A 73 2.39 -20.59 -3.47
CA ASN A 73 1.16 -21.15 -2.92
C ASN A 73 0.16 -20.05 -2.55
N ARG A 74 -0.93 -19.96 -3.29
CA ARG A 74 -2.00 -18.97 -3.05
C ARG A 74 -2.75 -19.19 -1.73
N GLN A 75 -2.88 -20.43 -1.27
CA GLN A 75 -3.61 -20.74 -0.04
C GLN A 75 -2.85 -20.25 1.21
N SER A 76 -1.53 -20.34 1.20
CA SER A 76 -0.68 -19.90 2.31
C SER A 76 -0.30 -18.41 2.22
N TYR A 77 -0.67 -17.72 1.14
CA TYR A 77 -0.25 -16.33 0.88
C TYR A 77 -0.59 -15.38 2.03
N ALA A 78 -1.84 -15.36 2.48
CA ALA A 78 -2.28 -14.48 3.56
C ALA A 78 -1.51 -14.74 4.87
N SER A 79 -1.26 -16.02 5.19
CA SER A 79 -0.48 -16.41 6.37
C SER A 79 0.98 -15.96 6.24
N LYS A 80 1.61 -16.18 5.08
CA LYS A 80 2.98 -15.72 4.80
C LYS A 80 3.09 -14.20 4.91
N LEU A 81 2.15 -13.45 4.31
CA LEU A 81 2.16 -11.99 4.38
C LEU A 81 2.02 -11.50 5.82
N ASN A 82 1.12 -12.10 6.60
CA ASN A 82 0.97 -11.74 8.02
C ASN A 82 2.25 -12.03 8.82
N GLN A 83 2.91 -13.17 8.58
CA GLN A 83 4.20 -13.49 9.20
C GLN A 83 5.29 -12.49 8.81
N THR A 84 5.36 -12.09 7.54
CA THR A 84 6.30 -11.07 7.06
C THR A 84 6.07 -9.72 7.75
N ILE A 85 4.81 -9.29 7.88
CA ILE A 85 4.46 -8.07 8.60
C ILE A 85 4.93 -8.14 10.06
N ASN A 86 4.69 -9.26 10.72
CA ASN A 86 5.16 -9.45 12.10
C ASN A 86 6.68 -9.41 12.20
N LEU A 87 7.40 -10.04 11.27
CA LEU A 87 8.86 -10.00 11.22
C LEU A 87 9.38 -8.57 11.05
N ILE A 88 8.82 -7.81 10.12
CA ILE A 88 9.16 -6.39 9.94
C ILE A 88 8.97 -5.62 11.25
N LEU A 89 7.81 -5.76 11.89
CA LEU A 89 7.46 -4.98 13.09
C LEU A 89 8.24 -5.39 14.33
N GLU A 90 8.52 -6.68 14.51
CA GLU A 90 9.08 -7.24 15.76
C GLU A 90 10.59 -7.46 15.68
N VAL A 91 11.16 -7.58 14.49
CA VAL A 91 12.59 -7.85 14.29
C VAL A 91 13.27 -6.70 13.55
N ASP A 92 12.86 -6.40 12.31
CA ASP A 92 13.58 -5.48 11.44
C ASP A 92 13.55 -4.05 11.98
N LEU A 93 12.38 -3.56 12.41
CA LEU A 93 12.24 -2.22 12.98
C LEU A 93 12.96 -2.09 14.31
N ASN A 94 12.95 -3.13 15.14
CA ASN A 94 13.70 -3.13 16.39
C ASN A 94 15.21 -3.09 16.17
N ALA A 95 15.70 -3.82 15.17
CA ALA A 95 17.13 -3.83 14.84
C ALA A 95 17.62 -2.48 14.27
N VAL A 96 16.77 -1.78 13.50
CA VAL A 96 17.14 -0.50 12.87
C VAL A 96 17.00 0.69 13.82
N GLU A 97 15.93 0.73 14.62
CA GLU A 97 15.56 1.89 15.43
C GLU A 97 15.88 1.69 16.93
N ASN A 98 16.49 0.56 17.33
CA ASN A 98 16.67 0.18 18.75
C ASN A 98 15.39 0.34 19.58
N MET A 99 14.26 -0.03 19.00
CA MET A 99 12.94 0.18 19.58
C MET A 99 12.67 -0.84 20.69
N PRO A 100 12.23 -0.42 21.89
CA PRO A 100 11.79 -1.33 22.91
C PRO A 100 10.59 -2.19 22.43
N TYR A 101 10.52 -3.44 22.90
CA TYR A 101 9.44 -4.37 22.54
C TYR A 101 8.03 -3.81 22.80
N GLU A 102 7.86 -3.07 23.89
CA GLU A 102 6.60 -2.37 24.20
C GLU A 102 6.17 -1.39 23.11
N ASP A 103 7.12 -0.69 22.52
CA ASP A 103 6.86 0.31 21.48
C ASP A 103 6.56 -0.37 20.12
N SER A 104 7.19 -1.48 19.79
CA SER A 104 6.84 -2.26 18.60
C SER A 104 5.41 -2.80 18.66
N ARG A 105 4.95 -3.21 19.85
CA ARG A 105 3.53 -3.59 20.06
C ARG A 105 2.57 -2.42 19.83
N LYS A 106 2.94 -1.20 20.23
CA LYS A 106 2.15 0.00 19.98
C LYS A 106 2.10 0.30 18.48
N VAL A 107 3.23 0.21 17.76
CA VAL A 107 3.29 0.38 16.31
C VAL A 107 2.39 -0.63 15.60
N LYS A 108 2.38 -1.89 16.05
CA LYS A 108 1.49 -2.93 15.52
C LYS A 108 0.00 -2.58 15.75
N LYS A 109 -0.36 -2.11 16.96
CA LYS A 109 -1.73 -1.64 17.25
C LYS A 109 -2.13 -0.47 16.33
N LEU A 110 -1.20 0.46 16.08
CA LEU A 110 -1.43 1.56 15.14
C LEU A 110 -1.70 1.06 13.73
N LEU A 111 -0.88 0.14 13.22
CA LEU A 111 -1.08 -0.45 11.89
C LEU A 111 -2.45 -1.13 11.76
N ILE A 112 -2.87 -1.89 12.77
CA ILE A 112 -4.20 -2.52 12.80
C ILE A 112 -5.32 -1.47 12.83
N ALA A 113 -5.18 -0.40 13.62
CA ALA A 113 -6.15 0.68 13.67
C ALA A 113 -6.30 1.40 12.31
N ILE A 114 -5.19 1.61 11.60
CA ILE A 114 -5.20 2.15 10.23
C ILE A 114 -5.91 1.15 9.29
N ALA A 115 -5.56 -0.13 9.35
CA ALA A 115 -6.13 -1.17 8.50
C ALA A 115 -7.66 -1.31 8.62
N GLN A 116 -8.19 -1.15 9.83
CA GLN A 116 -9.62 -1.23 10.11
C GLN A 116 -10.41 0.00 9.67
N SER A 117 -9.72 1.12 9.44
CA SER A 117 -10.33 2.42 9.14
C SER A 117 -9.90 3.00 7.80
N ALA A 118 -9.11 2.27 7.00
CA ALA A 118 -8.61 2.77 5.71
C ALA A 118 -9.73 2.92 4.67
N PRO A 119 -9.70 3.97 3.85
CA PRO A 119 -8.78 5.12 3.91
C PRO A 119 -9.02 5.97 5.15
N PHE A 120 -7.94 6.35 5.82
CA PHE A 120 -8.00 6.91 7.17
C PHE A 120 -7.52 8.36 7.20
N ILE A 121 -8.38 9.27 7.71
CA ILE A 121 -8.00 10.66 8.00
C ILE A 121 -7.54 10.72 9.46
N PRO A 122 -6.23 10.87 9.73
CA PRO A 122 -5.71 10.74 11.08
C PRO A 122 -6.09 11.94 11.97
N ASN A 123 -6.86 11.69 12.99
CA ASN A 123 -6.96 12.60 14.14
C ASN A 123 -5.87 12.22 15.15
N ILE A 124 -4.71 12.88 15.06
CA ILE A 124 -3.52 12.54 15.84
C ILE A 124 -3.80 12.60 17.35
N THR A 125 -4.56 13.59 17.83
CA THR A 125 -4.88 13.72 19.24
C THR A 125 -5.71 12.54 19.74
N ARG A 126 -6.85 12.26 19.08
CA ARG A 126 -7.73 11.16 19.44
C ARG A 126 -7.05 9.79 19.34
N LEU A 127 -6.18 9.63 18.33
CA LEU A 127 -5.45 8.38 18.11
C LEU A 127 -4.36 8.18 19.17
N SER A 128 -3.64 9.23 19.56
CA SER A 128 -2.65 9.18 20.64
C SER A 128 -3.28 8.79 21.99
N GLU A 129 -4.41 9.38 22.32
CA GLU A 129 -5.17 9.04 23.54
C GLU A 129 -5.64 7.59 23.52
N ARG A 130 -6.27 7.16 22.42
CA ARG A 130 -6.82 5.80 22.27
C ARG A 130 -5.76 4.71 22.34
N LEU A 131 -4.57 4.98 21.80
CA LEU A 131 -3.48 4.01 21.74
C LEU A 131 -2.47 4.14 22.91
N GLY A 132 -2.64 5.14 23.78
CA GLY A 132 -1.71 5.41 24.88
C GLY A 132 -0.33 5.80 24.39
N MET A 133 -0.24 6.60 23.32
CA MET A 133 1.00 7.06 22.70
C MET A 133 1.15 8.56 22.83
N SER A 134 2.38 9.07 22.95
CA SER A 134 2.60 10.50 22.78
C SER A 134 2.37 10.90 21.32
N ARG A 135 1.96 12.17 21.07
CA ARG A 135 1.76 12.67 19.68
C ARG A 135 3.03 12.57 18.84
N VAL A 136 4.18 12.83 19.44
CA VAL A 136 5.48 12.74 18.76
C VAL A 136 5.77 11.29 18.36
N PHE A 137 5.60 10.36 19.31
CA PHE A 137 5.79 8.93 19.04
C PHE A 137 4.85 8.44 17.92
N LEU A 138 3.57 8.84 17.96
CA LEU A 138 2.59 8.47 16.95
C LEU A 138 2.98 8.93 15.54
N ILE A 139 3.41 10.19 15.39
CA ILE A 139 3.86 10.72 14.09
C ILE A 139 5.10 9.97 13.61
N ASN A 140 6.06 9.69 14.49
CA ASN A 140 7.25 8.93 14.14
C ASN A 140 6.90 7.48 13.77
N ALA A 141 5.97 6.85 14.46
CA ALA A 141 5.48 5.51 14.14
C ALA A 141 4.80 5.45 12.76
N ILE A 142 4.02 6.46 12.37
CA ILE A 142 3.44 6.56 11.02
C ILE A 142 4.55 6.65 9.97
N LYS A 143 5.55 7.53 10.16
CA LYS A 143 6.69 7.64 9.25
C LYS A 143 7.49 6.34 9.14
N LEU A 144 7.64 5.63 10.25
CA LEU A 144 8.32 4.34 10.29
C LEU A 144 7.56 3.29 9.48
N LEU A 145 6.25 3.19 9.65
CA LEU A 145 5.38 2.32 8.87
C LEU A 145 5.41 2.67 7.36
N ASN A 146 5.51 3.96 7.04
CA ASN A 146 5.65 4.41 5.64
C ASN A 146 7.02 3.99 5.05
N ARG A 147 8.11 4.14 5.81
CA ARG A 147 9.46 3.67 5.41
C ARG A 147 9.53 2.15 5.22
N ALA A 148 8.72 1.41 5.98
CA ALA A 148 8.60 -0.05 5.88
C ALA A 148 7.64 -0.51 4.77
N ASP A 149 7.13 0.40 3.94
CA ASP A 149 6.14 0.14 2.90
C ASP A 149 4.87 -0.60 3.39
N LEU A 150 4.48 -0.36 4.65
CA LEU A 150 3.25 -0.87 5.23
C LEU A 150 2.09 0.12 5.13
N VAL A 151 2.40 1.42 5.15
CA VAL A 151 1.45 2.54 5.08
C VAL A 151 1.90 3.52 4.00
N MET A 152 0.96 4.17 3.38
CA MET A 152 1.19 5.26 2.42
C MET A 152 0.57 6.55 2.97
N GLU A 153 1.36 7.61 3.01
CA GLU A 153 0.97 8.94 3.49
C GLU A 153 0.61 9.84 2.30
N LEU A 154 -0.54 10.49 2.36
CA LEU A 154 -0.88 11.58 1.45
C LEU A 154 -0.91 12.92 2.18
N TYR A 155 -0.29 13.90 1.56
CA TYR A 155 -0.23 15.28 2.05
C TYR A 155 -0.94 16.23 1.09
N LYS A 156 -1.45 17.35 1.60
CA LYS A 156 -1.87 18.45 0.75
C LYS A 156 -0.65 19.21 0.24
N PRO A 157 -0.68 19.73 -0.99
CA PRO A 157 0.37 20.61 -1.51
C PRO A 157 0.31 21.97 -0.79
N THR A 158 0.89 22.07 0.40
CA THR A 158 0.96 23.31 1.17
C THR A 158 2.34 23.93 1.08
N LYS A 159 2.40 25.28 1.02
CA LYS A 159 3.66 26.03 1.07
C LYS A 159 4.10 26.19 2.53
N GLY A 160 5.37 25.87 2.83
CA GLY A 160 5.98 26.11 4.13
C GLY A 160 6.12 24.88 5.04
N VAL A 161 6.67 25.10 6.24
CA VAL A 161 7.04 24.05 7.21
C VAL A 161 5.84 23.24 7.73
N GLY A 162 4.63 23.78 7.68
CA GLY A 162 3.40 23.12 8.10
C GLY A 162 3.03 21.88 7.26
N ALA A 163 3.55 21.77 6.03
CA ALA A 163 3.31 20.64 5.12
C ALA A 163 3.92 19.32 5.61
N LEU A 164 4.87 19.35 6.55
CA LEU A 164 5.67 18.20 6.94
C LEU A 164 5.23 17.55 8.26
N THR A 165 4.19 18.05 8.92
CA THR A 165 3.94 17.67 10.31
C THR A 165 2.88 16.59 10.49
N LYS A 166 1.93 16.44 9.56
CA LYS A 166 0.82 15.49 9.71
C LYS A 166 0.28 15.09 8.33
N PRO A 167 0.17 13.80 8.03
CA PRO A 167 -0.52 13.37 6.81
C PRO A 167 -2.02 13.69 6.88
N GLU A 168 -2.58 14.10 5.75
CA GLU A 168 -4.01 14.35 5.61
C GLU A 168 -4.80 13.05 5.47
N LYS A 169 -4.21 12.07 4.79
CA LYS A 169 -4.84 10.77 4.57
C LYS A 169 -3.80 9.65 4.64
N LEU A 170 -4.19 8.54 5.23
CA LEU A 170 -3.38 7.33 5.32
C LEU A 170 -4.08 6.18 4.60
N PHE A 171 -3.31 5.42 3.84
CA PHE A 171 -3.72 4.15 3.25
C PHE A 171 -2.78 3.05 3.73
N LEU A 172 -3.21 1.82 3.70
CA LEU A 172 -2.27 0.71 3.64
C LEU A 172 -1.54 0.75 2.30
N ASN A 173 -0.29 0.30 2.26
CA ASN A 173 0.56 0.46 1.08
C ASN A 173 -0.02 -0.22 -0.17
N ASN A 174 -0.73 -1.35 -0.01
CA ASN A 174 -1.41 -2.03 -1.11
C ASN A 174 -2.67 -2.77 -0.62
N PRO A 175 -3.56 -3.20 -1.55
CA PRO A 175 -4.82 -3.86 -1.21
C PRO A 175 -4.64 -5.20 -0.47
N ASN A 176 -3.54 -5.92 -0.69
CA ASN A 176 -3.31 -7.21 -0.02
C ASN A 176 -3.12 -7.03 1.49
N LEU A 177 -2.49 -5.91 1.90
CA LEU A 177 -2.39 -5.55 3.32
C LEU A 177 -3.78 -5.27 3.93
N VAL A 178 -4.67 -4.62 3.16
CA VAL A 178 -6.06 -4.41 3.60
C VAL A 178 -6.76 -5.75 3.80
N HIS A 179 -6.55 -6.69 2.89
CA HIS A 179 -7.16 -8.03 2.97
C HIS A 179 -6.64 -8.85 4.16
N VAL A 180 -5.35 -8.73 4.49
CA VAL A 180 -4.71 -9.54 5.55
C VAL A 180 -4.86 -8.92 6.93
N LEU A 181 -4.79 -7.60 7.06
CA LEU A 181 -4.82 -6.87 8.33
C LEU A 181 -6.19 -6.28 8.67
N GLY A 182 -6.99 -5.97 7.65
CA GLY A 182 -8.31 -5.39 7.80
C GLY A 182 -9.36 -6.43 8.18
N ASN A 183 -10.57 -5.95 8.37
CA ASN A 183 -11.73 -6.83 8.50
C ASN A 183 -11.98 -7.49 7.13
N GLN A 184 -12.30 -8.79 7.09
CA GLN A 184 -12.65 -9.52 5.86
C GLN A 184 -13.79 -8.88 5.06
N ASN A 185 -14.49 -7.92 5.66
CA ASN A 185 -15.57 -7.11 5.09
C ASN A 185 -15.11 -5.71 4.66
N ALA A 186 -13.82 -5.52 4.32
CA ALA A 186 -13.37 -4.23 3.79
C ALA A 186 -14.27 -3.84 2.60
N GLU A 187 -14.84 -2.64 2.65
CA GLU A 187 -15.69 -2.14 1.57
C GLU A 187 -14.91 -2.11 0.25
N ILE A 188 -15.56 -2.55 -0.81
CA ILE A 188 -14.95 -2.61 -2.15
C ILE A 188 -14.42 -1.23 -2.58
N GLY A 189 -15.04 -0.14 -2.12
CA GLY A 189 -14.59 1.23 -2.33
C GLY A 189 -13.19 1.48 -1.76
N THR A 190 -12.97 1.06 -0.51
CA THR A 190 -11.67 1.15 0.18
C THR A 190 -10.57 0.41 -0.57
N LEU A 191 -10.84 -0.81 -1.03
CA LEU A 191 -9.88 -1.61 -1.79
C LEU A 191 -9.51 -0.94 -3.12
N ARG A 192 -10.51 -0.40 -3.84
CA ARG A 192 -10.30 0.30 -5.11
C ARG A 192 -9.53 1.60 -4.95
N GLU A 193 -9.83 2.38 -3.90
CA GLU A 193 -9.11 3.62 -3.61
C GLU A 193 -7.66 3.34 -3.22
N THR A 194 -7.43 2.35 -2.36
CA THR A 194 -6.08 1.90 -1.99
C THR A 194 -5.31 1.39 -3.20
N PHE A 195 -5.95 0.59 -4.06
CA PHE A 195 -5.37 0.12 -5.31
C PHE A 195 -4.96 1.29 -6.20
N PHE A 196 -5.88 2.24 -6.44
CA PHE A 196 -5.60 3.40 -7.29
C PHE A 196 -4.43 4.22 -6.76
N ALA A 197 -4.45 4.58 -5.48
CA ALA A 197 -3.37 5.32 -4.84
C ALA A 197 -2.02 4.58 -4.92
N ASN A 198 -2.01 3.26 -4.67
CA ASN A 198 -0.83 2.42 -4.80
C ASN A 198 -0.25 2.43 -6.23
N GLN A 199 -1.09 2.19 -7.25
CA GLN A 199 -0.63 2.16 -8.65
C GLN A 199 -0.11 3.52 -9.13
N MET A 200 -0.76 4.61 -8.70
CA MET A 200 -0.34 5.97 -9.04
C MET A 200 0.96 6.37 -8.36
N LYS A 201 1.18 5.98 -7.09
CA LYS A 201 2.43 6.21 -6.34
C LYS A 201 3.66 5.67 -7.07
N HIS A 202 3.54 4.62 -7.85
CA HIS A 202 4.65 4.05 -8.61
C HIS A 202 5.09 4.92 -9.79
N LEU A 203 4.21 5.78 -10.28
CA LEU A 203 4.41 6.57 -11.49
C LEU A 203 4.59 8.07 -11.20
N HIS A 204 3.99 8.57 -10.13
CA HIS A 204 3.86 9.99 -9.84
C HIS A 204 3.95 10.27 -8.34
N ASP A 205 4.41 11.47 -7.98
CA ASP A 205 4.19 12.01 -6.64
C ASP A 205 2.70 12.35 -6.51
N ILE A 206 2.02 11.65 -5.61
CA ILE A 206 0.58 11.83 -5.41
C ILE A 206 0.33 12.71 -4.19
N HIS A 207 -0.58 13.68 -4.36
CA HIS A 207 -1.04 14.58 -3.32
C HIS A 207 -2.56 14.56 -3.24
N LEU A 208 -3.10 14.97 -2.09
CA LEU A 208 -4.53 15.16 -1.96
C LEU A 208 -4.92 16.43 -2.72
N ALA A 209 -5.94 16.37 -3.59
CA ALA A 209 -6.52 17.56 -4.21
C ALA A 209 -7.22 18.43 -3.14
N GLU A 210 -7.23 19.74 -3.38
CA GLU A 210 -7.99 20.71 -2.56
C GLU A 210 -9.49 20.55 -2.75
#